data_4a05601ee8c26fbfd36567b64e6181c0
#
_entry.id   4a05601ee8c26fbfd36567b64e6181c0
#
_cell.length_a   1.000
_cell.length_b   1.000
_cell.length_c   1.000
_cell.angle_alpha   90.00
_cell.angle_beta   90.00
_cell.angle_gamma   90.00
#
_symmetry.space_group_name_H-M   'P 1'
#
loop_
_entity.id
_entity.type
_entity.pdbx_description
1 polymer ?
#
loop_
_entity_poly.entity_id
_entity_poly.type
_entity_poly.pdbx_seq_one_letter_code
_entity_poly.pdbx_strand_id
1 'polypeptide(L)'
;MTKQKLVPIFRACLGIISWTFTLCIIIQVLLTGFALFINPINWSYHVIFARFFFFLPLIMALLAYFAQLPKKIIWKSIGLFVMIIALFFTAVISARFSIFGALHPIIALFVFWNCVKLLPPYKEY
;
A
#
# COMPACT_ATOMS: atom_id res chain seq x y z
N MET A 1 -5.13 -21.94 -22.60
CA MET A 1 -4.11 -20.87 -22.71
C MET A 1 -2.85 -21.36 -22.00
N THR A 2 -1.70 -21.37 -22.65
CA THR A 2 -0.46 -21.83 -22.01
C THR A 2 -0.04 -20.83 -20.92
N LYS A 3 0.56 -21.33 -19.82
CA LYS A 3 1.03 -20.50 -18.68
C LYS A 3 1.88 -19.31 -19.15
N GLN A 4 2.70 -19.47 -20.17
CA GLN A 4 3.54 -18.41 -20.75
C GLN A 4 2.75 -17.22 -21.33
N LYS A 5 1.56 -17.45 -21.89
CA LYS A 5 0.72 -16.38 -22.46
C LYS A 5 0.06 -15.51 -21.38
N LEU A 6 -0.05 -15.99 -20.13
CA LEU A 6 -0.65 -15.27 -19.01
C LEU A 6 0.33 -14.34 -18.29
N VAL A 7 1.64 -14.60 -18.37
CA VAL A 7 2.66 -13.81 -17.68
C VAL A 7 2.57 -12.31 -18.00
N PRO A 8 2.50 -11.85 -19.28
CA PRO A 8 2.38 -10.42 -19.58
C PRO A 8 1.09 -9.80 -19.02
N ILE A 9 0.00 -10.56 -18.99
CA ILE A 9 -1.27 -10.09 -18.40
C ILE A 9 -1.11 -9.86 -16.89
N PHE A 10 -0.50 -10.82 -16.18
CA PHE A 10 -0.25 -10.66 -14.75
C PHE A 10 0.70 -9.48 -14.45
N ARG A 11 1.71 -9.25 -15.29
CA ARG A 11 2.60 -8.07 -15.18
C ARG A 11 1.84 -6.77 -15.38
N ALA A 12 0.95 -6.70 -16.36
CA ALA A 12 0.11 -5.52 -16.60
C ALA A 12 -0.86 -5.28 -15.43
N CYS A 13 -1.54 -6.32 -14.95
CA CYS A 13 -2.42 -6.24 -13.78
C CYS A 13 -1.67 -5.77 -12.53
N LEU A 14 -0.47 -6.31 -12.28
CA LEU A 14 0.38 -5.86 -11.18
C LEU A 14 0.73 -4.38 -11.31
N GLY A 15 1.09 -3.92 -12.51
CA GLY A 15 1.39 -2.50 -12.77
C GLY A 15 0.20 -1.60 -12.46
N ILE A 16 -1.00 -1.97 -12.92
CA ILE A 16 -2.24 -1.22 -12.64
C ILE A 16 -2.50 -1.16 -11.14
N ILE A 17 -2.43 -2.29 -10.44
CA ILE A 17 -2.70 -2.35 -8.99
C ILE A 17 -1.62 -1.58 -8.21
N SER A 18 -0.35 -1.63 -8.62
CA SER A 18 0.73 -0.86 -7.97
C SER A 18 0.49 0.65 -8.08
N TRP A 19 0.08 1.14 -9.25
CA TRP A 19 -0.29 2.54 -9.43
C TRP A 19 -1.54 2.90 -8.62
N THR A 20 -2.57 2.05 -8.65
CA THR A 20 -3.80 2.25 -7.87
C THR A 20 -3.49 2.33 -6.38
N PHE A 21 -2.67 1.42 -5.86
CA PHE A 21 -2.30 1.42 -4.44
C PHE A 21 -1.49 2.66 -4.07
N THR A 22 -0.54 3.07 -4.91
CA THR A 22 0.24 4.30 -4.69
C THR A 22 -0.67 5.53 -4.65
N LEU A 23 -1.65 5.61 -5.57
CA LEU A 23 -2.64 6.69 -5.57
C LEU A 23 -3.51 6.66 -4.30
N CYS A 24 -3.93 5.48 -3.84
CA CYS A 24 -4.67 5.34 -2.58
C CYS A 24 -3.88 5.90 -1.39
N ILE A 25 -2.56 5.67 -1.32
CA ILE A 25 -1.71 6.23 -0.27
C ILE A 25 -1.67 7.76 -0.36
N ILE A 26 -1.57 8.33 -1.56
CA ILE A 26 -1.61 9.79 -1.75
C ILE A 26 -2.96 10.36 -1.27
N ILE A 27 -4.07 9.72 -1.63
CA ILE A 27 -5.41 10.12 -1.18
C ILE A 27 -5.53 10.04 0.35
N GLN A 28 -4.93 9.05 1.00
CA GLN A 28 -4.90 8.96 2.46
C GLN A 28 -4.20 10.15 3.13
N VAL A 29 -3.09 10.60 2.56
CA VAL A 29 -2.39 11.79 3.05
C VAL A 29 -3.25 13.04 2.84
N LEU A 30 -3.94 13.15 1.70
CA LEU A 30 -4.86 14.25 1.42
C LEU A 30 -6.04 14.27 2.40
N LEU A 31 -6.65 13.11 2.69
CA LEU A 31 -7.74 13.01 3.67
C LEU A 31 -7.29 13.41 5.08
N THR A 32 -6.04 13.07 5.46
CA THR A 32 -5.44 13.54 6.70
C THR A 32 -5.32 15.07 6.72
N GLY A 33 -4.84 15.67 5.62
CA GLY A 33 -4.79 17.12 5.48
C GLY A 33 -6.17 17.77 5.60
N PHE A 34 -7.19 17.21 4.97
CA PHE A 34 -8.57 17.68 5.09
C PHE A 34 -9.11 17.57 6.53
N ALA A 35 -8.77 16.48 7.23
CA ALA A 35 -9.18 16.30 8.62
C ALA A 35 -8.53 17.31 9.57
N LEU A 36 -7.27 17.67 9.33
CA LEU A 36 -6.52 18.60 10.17
C LEU A 36 -6.87 20.07 9.90
N PHE A 37 -7.08 20.45 8.63
CA PHE A 37 -7.14 21.86 8.23
C PHE A 37 -8.52 22.32 7.76
N ILE A 38 -9.44 21.41 7.40
CA ILE A 38 -10.75 21.78 6.86
C ILE A 38 -11.87 21.33 7.78
N ASN A 39 -12.02 20.01 7.99
CA ASN A 39 -13.11 19.46 8.82
C ASN A 39 -12.72 18.11 9.42
N PRO A 40 -12.76 17.97 10.77
CA PRO A 40 -12.44 16.72 11.47
C PRO A 40 -13.26 15.50 11.04
N ILE A 41 -14.43 15.67 10.40
CA ILE A 41 -15.22 14.55 9.85
C ILE A 41 -14.42 13.71 8.84
N ASN A 42 -13.42 14.29 8.18
CA ASN A 42 -12.58 13.61 7.23
C ASN A 42 -11.72 12.51 7.85
N TRP A 43 -11.55 12.46 9.18
CA TRP A 43 -10.96 11.30 9.87
C TRP A 43 -11.77 10.02 9.62
N SER A 44 -13.11 10.12 9.59
CA SER A 44 -13.96 8.99 9.27
C SER A 44 -13.71 8.47 7.85
N TYR A 45 -13.59 9.39 6.88
CA TYR A 45 -13.28 9.03 5.50
C TYR A 45 -11.89 8.42 5.36
N HIS A 46 -10.88 8.94 6.07
CA HIS A 46 -9.54 8.36 6.12
C HIS A 46 -9.58 6.89 6.60
N VAL A 47 -10.27 6.61 7.70
CA VAL A 47 -10.39 5.25 8.27
C VAL A 47 -11.17 4.32 7.34
N ILE A 48 -12.32 4.77 6.81
CA ILE A 48 -13.15 3.96 5.92
C ILE A 48 -12.38 3.63 4.64
N PHE A 49 -11.75 4.63 4.02
CA PHE A 49 -11.01 4.43 2.78
C PHE A 49 -9.84 3.47 2.97
N ALA A 50 -9.08 3.56 4.07
CA ALA A 50 -8.00 2.62 4.38
C ALA A 50 -8.47 1.16 4.39
N ARG A 51 -9.68 0.89 4.92
CA ARG A 51 -10.26 -0.46 4.98
C ARG A 51 -10.60 -1.04 3.62
N PHE A 52 -10.80 -0.22 2.59
CA PHE A 52 -11.10 -0.70 1.24
C PHE A 52 -9.88 -1.21 0.49
N PHE A 53 -8.71 -0.66 0.74
CA PHE A 53 -7.52 -1.00 -0.06
C PHE A 53 -6.38 -1.68 0.71
N PHE A 54 -6.53 -1.92 2.02
CA PHE A 54 -5.45 -2.47 2.86
C PHE A 54 -4.89 -3.82 2.38
N PHE A 55 -5.69 -4.60 1.68
CA PHE A 55 -5.30 -5.93 1.18
C PHE A 55 -4.65 -5.92 -0.21
N LEU A 56 -4.64 -4.78 -0.92
CA LEU A 56 -4.04 -4.68 -2.26
C LEU A 56 -2.58 -5.18 -2.31
N PRO A 57 -1.71 -4.93 -1.30
CA PRO A 57 -0.36 -5.46 -1.33
C PRO A 57 -0.29 -7.00 -1.35
N LEU A 58 -1.26 -7.71 -0.77
CA LEU A 58 -1.32 -9.17 -0.88
C LEU A 58 -1.68 -9.60 -2.31
N ILE A 59 -2.60 -8.89 -2.95
CA ILE A 59 -2.92 -9.13 -4.37
C ILE A 59 -1.67 -8.85 -5.23
N MET A 60 -0.91 -7.79 -4.93
CA MET A 60 0.35 -7.50 -5.62
C MET A 60 1.36 -8.63 -5.47
N ALA A 61 1.51 -9.20 -4.27
CA ALA A 61 2.40 -10.34 -4.04
C ALA A 61 1.98 -11.57 -4.87
N LEU A 62 0.68 -11.86 -4.92
CA LEU A 62 0.12 -12.97 -5.68
C LEU A 62 0.32 -12.77 -7.20
N LEU A 63 0.04 -11.57 -7.70
CA LEU A 63 0.26 -11.22 -9.11
C LEU A 63 1.74 -11.28 -9.48
N ALA A 64 2.65 -10.82 -8.61
CA ALA A 64 4.09 -10.92 -8.82
C ALA A 64 4.55 -12.38 -8.94
N TYR A 65 3.96 -13.27 -8.13
CA TYR A 65 4.23 -14.71 -8.23
C TYR A 65 3.79 -15.29 -9.58
N PHE A 66 2.56 -15.03 -10.01
CA PHE A 66 2.05 -15.50 -11.30
C PHE A 66 2.73 -14.82 -12.50
N ALA A 67 3.18 -13.60 -12.34
CA ALA A 67 3.97 -12.84 -13.31
C ALA A 67 5.41 -13.35 -13.45
N GLN A 68 5.80 -14.35 -12.63
CA GLN A 68 7.16 -14.90 -12.60
C GLN A 68 8.25 -13.85 -12.36
N LEU A 69 7.93 -12.87 -11.51
CA LEU A 69 8.88 -11.84 -11.13
C LEU A 69 9.84 -12.32 -10.03
N PRO A 70 11.00 -11.67 -9.88
CA PRO A 70 11.96 -12.01 -8.83
C PRO A 70 11.31 -12.02 -7.44
N LYS A 71 11.71 -12.95 -6.58
CA LYS A 71 11.22 -13.08 -5.20
C LYS A 71 11.28 -11.76 -4.42
N LYS A 72 12.22 -10.89 -4.74
CA LYS A 72 12.36 -9.55 -4.16
C LYS A 72 11.09 -8.70 -4.31
N ILE A 73 10.38 -8.79 -5.45
CA ILE A 73 9.12 -8.05 -5.68
C ILE A 73 8.01 -8.62 -4.80
N ILE A 74 7.93 -9.95 -4.70
CA ILE A 74 6.95 -10.63 -3.84
C ILE A 74 7.15 -10.20 -2.37
N TRP A 75 8.39 -10.30 -1.86
CA TRP A 75 8.69 -9.93 -0.48
C TRP A 75 8.49 -8.45 -0.19
N LYS A 76 8.76 -7.57 -1.15
CA LYS A 76 8.44 -6.14 -1.01
C LYS A 76 6.94 -5.90 -0.88
N SER A 77 6.11 -6.59 -1.67
CA SER A 77 4.66 -6.49 -1.59
C SER A 77 4.12 -7.01 -0.26
N ILE A 78 4.67 -8.13 0.25
CA ILE A 78 4.34 -8.64 1.59
C ILE A 78 4.78 -7.63 2.67
N GLY A 79 5.97 -7.05 2.53
CA GLY A 79 6.46 -6.01 3.45
C GLY A 79 5.56 -4.78 3.49
N LEU A 80 4.99 -4.35 2.34
CA LEU A 80 3.98 -3.30 2.30
C LEU A 80 2.74 -3.68 3.10
N PHE A 81 2.24 -4.91 2.98
CA PHE A 81 1.11 -5.37 3.76
C PHE A 81 1.39 -5.32 5.27
N VAL A 82 2.57 -5.79 5.70
CA VAL A 82 2.98 -5.74 7.11
C VAL A 82 3.05 -4.29 7.61
N MET A 83 3.57 -3.36 6.79
CA MET A 83 3.59 -1.93 7.15
C MET A 83 2.19 -1.32 7.25
N ILE A 84 1.24 -1.73 6.39
CA ILE A 84 -0.17 -1.31 6.50
C ILE A 84 -0.78 -1.81 7.81
N ILE A 85 -0.53 -3.07 8.21
CA ILE A 85 -0.95 -3.58 9.51
C ILE A 85 -0.35 -2.76 10.66
N ALA A 86 0.94 -2.40 10.57
CA ALA A 86 1.58 -1.53 11.56
C ALA A 86 0.92 -0.13 11.63
N LEU A 87 0.48 0.43 10.49
CA LEU A 87 -0.29 1.69 10.47
C LEU A 87 -1.63 1.56 11.21
N PHE A 88 -2.39 0.50 10.99
CA PHE A 88 -3.62 0.25 11.74
C PHE A 88 -3.34 0.09 13.24
N PHE A 89 -2.29 -0.68 13.58
CA PHE A 89 -1.90 -0.90 14.97
C PHE A 89 -1.52 0.41 15.67
N THR A 90 -0.68 1.24 15.06
CA THR A 90 -0.28 2.54 15.63
C THR A 90 -1.47 3.49 15.78
N ALA A 91 -2.42 3.48 14.86
CA ALA A 91 -3.64 4.27 14.97
C ALA A 91 -4.52 3.84 16.16
N VAL A 92 -4.71 2.54 16.36
CA VAL A 92 -5.53 2.01 17.47
C VAL A 92 -4.85 2.26 18.83
N ILE A 93 -3.56 1.99 18.94
CA ILE A 93 -2.85 2.09 20.22
C ILE A 93 -2.59 3.54 20.65
N SER A 94 -2.60 4.48 19.68
CA SER A 94 -2.41 5.92 19.93
C SER A 94 -3.45 6.51 20.90
N ALA A 95 -4.63 5.89 20.97
CA ALA A 95 -5.67 6.27 21.93
C ALA A 95 -5.23 6.12 23.40
N ARG A 96 -4.27 5.21 23.68
CA ARG A 96 -3.70 5.01 25.02
C ARG A 96 -2.29 5.59 25.16
N PHE A 97 -1.52 5.57 24.10
CA PHE A 97 -0.11 5.97 24.09
C PHE A 97 0.15 6.86 22.87
N SER A 98 0.06 8.16 23.03
CA SER A 98 0.16 9.17 21.95
C SER A 98 1.46 9.07 21.14
N ILE A 99 2.56 8.58 21.74
CA ILE A 99 3.84 8.38 21.04
C ILE A 99 3.70 7.45 19.83
N PHE A 100 2.83 6.43 19.89
CA PHE A 100 2.59 5.54 18.75
C PHE A 100 1.85 6.26 17.61
N GLY A 101 1.03 7.27 17.93
CA GLY A 101 0.43 8.15 16.92
C GLY A 101 1.48 8.95 16.15
N ALA A 102 2.56 9.36 16.79
CA ALA A 102 3.67 10.05 16.14
C ALA A 102 4.47 9.14 15.17
N LEU A 103 4.47 7.82 15.38
CA LEU A 103 5.10 6.85 14.47
C LEU A 103 4.28 6.62 13.19
N HIS A 104 2.97 6.85 13.24
CA HIS A 104 2.06 6.61 12.12
C HIS A 104 2.49 7.35 10.84
N PRO A 105 2.74 8.68 10.82
CA PRO A 105 3.20 9.36 9.62
C PRO A 105 4.58 8.91 9.15
N ILE A 106 5.46 8.49 10.05
CA ILE A 106 6.79 7.97 9.70
C ILE A 106 6.64 6.65 8.91
N ILE A 107 5.82 5.73 9.40
CA ILE A 107 5.54 4.47 8.71
C ILE A 107 4.86 4.76 7.37
N ALA A 108 3.94 5.72 7.30
CA ALA A 108 3.27 6.11 6.06
C ALA A 108 4.27 6.61 4.99
N LEU A 109 5.30 7.36 5.37
CA LEU A 109 6.39 7.75 4.46
C LEU A 109 7.16 6.55 3.92
N PHE A 110 7.47 5.57 4.77
CA PHE A 110 8.12 4.32 4.33
C PHE A 110 7.22 3.50 3.41
N VAL A 111 5.92 3.44 3.67
CA VAL A 111 4.94 2.81 2.77
C VAL A 111 4.98 3.49 1.41
N PHE A 112 4.84 4.81 1.36
CA PHE A 112 4.88 5.57 0.11
C PHE A 112 6.19 5.33 -0.67
N TRP A 113 7.34 5.42 0.01
CA TRP A 113 8.64 5.16 -0.58
C TRP A 113 8.75 3.76 -1.21
N ASN A 114 8.23 2.73 -0.53
CA ASN A 114 8.22 1.37 -1.06
C ASN A 114 7.18 1.18 -2.19
N CYS A 115 6.04 1.89 -2.16
CA CYS A 115 5.10 1.92 -3.26
C CYS A 115 5.77 2.41 -4.55
N VAL A 116 6.44 3.56 -4.49
CA VAL A 116 7.14 4.13 -5.66
C VAL A 116 8.19 3.18 -6.22
N LYS A 117 8.89 2.43 -5.35
CA LYS A 117 9.89 1.42 -5.77
C LYS A 117 9.27 0.16 -6.39
N LEU A 118 7.98 -0.06 -6.25
CA LEU A 118 7.25 -1.18 -6.84
C LEU A 118 6.50 -0.79 -8.12
N LEU A 119 6.59 0.46 -8.57
CA LEU A 119 6.03 0.87 -9.84
C LEU A 119 6.80 0.26 -11.02
N PRO A 120 6.10 -0.08 -12.13
CA PRO A 120 6.77 -0.54 -13.34
C PRO A 120 7.68 0.55 -13.94
N PRO A 121 8.69 0.20 -14.77
CA PRO A 121 8.97 -1.13 -15.29
C PRO A 121 9.68 -2.04 -14.26
N TYR A 122 9.26 -3.32 -14.21
CA TYR A 122 9.89 -4.31 -13.34
C TYR A 122 11.20 -4.76 -13.99
N LYS A 123 12.34 -4.34 -13.42
CA LYS A 123 13.66 -4.78 -13.89
C LYS A 123 13.85 -6.25 -13.53
N GLU A 124 14.17 -7.05 -14.54
CA GLU A 124 14.70 -8.39 -14.36
C GLU A 124 16.19 -8.25 -13.99
N TYR A 125 16.52 -8.66 -12.77
CA TYR A 125 17.92 -8.76 -12.31
C TYR A 125 18.31 -10.23 -12.29
#